data_5d95ff6bbaedc722133616bb34a4993c
#
_entry.id   5d95ff6bbaedc722133616bb34a4993c
#
_cell.length_a   1.000
_cell.length_b   1.000
_cell.length_c   1.000
_cell.angle_alpha   90.00
_cell.angle_beta   90.00
_cell.angle_gamma   90.00
#
_symmetry.space_group_name_H-M   'P 1'
#
loop_
_entity.id
_entity.type
_entity.pdbx_description
1 polymer ?
#
loop_
_entity_poly.entity_id
_entity_poly.type
_entity_poly.pdbx_seq_one_letter_code
_entity_poly.pdbx_strand_id
1 'polypeptide(L)'
;LSGSILLNTLGGLYVDAERFNKMSTAEAIEYIDSHYYEYIEYDARKTDETFKDASKAEKAIYIVEDFKAYYMSDGICAYFCNDGDTFASDLTSSMREIGLNDAADTIDDFIEKNNIDYSRYIEANEETEENKYPYAAIDNKLASTFDSQCNETIAKYAKSHANELQYIMK
;
A
#
# COMPACT_ATOMS: atom_id res chain seq x y z
N LEU A 1 10.82 -5.73 21.12
CA LEU A 1 10.73 -7.17 21.52
C LEU A 1 9.32 -7.62 21.88
N SER A 2 8.26 -6.83 21.64
CA SER A 2 6.88 -7.19 22.01
C SER A 2 5.94 -7.50 20.83
N GLY A 3 6.33 -7.19 19.60
CA GLY A 3 5.47 -7.41 18.42
C GLY A 3 5.34 -8.86 17.96
N SER A 4 6.43 -9.63 18.02
CA SER A 4 6.43 -11.03 17.55
C SER A 4 5.64 -12.02 18.41
N ILE A 5 5.24 -11.65 19.61
CA ILE A 5 4.56 -12.57 20.55
C ILE A 5 3.04 -12.61 20.28
N LEU A 6 2.46 -11.53 19.76
CA LEU A 6 1.03 -11.46 19.49
C LEU A 6 0.60 -12.30 18.28
N LEU A 7 1.38 -12.33 17.21
CA LEU A 7 1.11 -13.15 16.02
C LEU A 7 1.12 -14.66 16.32
N ASN A 8 2.03 -15.12 17.19
CA ASN A 8 2.08 -16.53 17.59
C ASN A 8 0.90 -16.97 18.48
N THR A 9 0.21 -16.03 19.13
CA THR A 9 -0.99 -16.33 19.93
C THR A 9 -2.27 -16.22 19.11
N LEU A 10 -2.24 -15.57 17.95
CA LEU A 10 -3.38 -15.49 17.01
C LEU A 10 -3.34 -16.60 15.96
N GLY A 11 -2.30 -17.42 15.93
CA GLY A 11 -2.09 -18.50 14.98
C GLY A 11 -3.29 -19.41 14.86
N GLY A 12 -4.02 -19.33 13.75
CA GLY A 12 -5.11 -20.22 13.39
C GLY A 12 -6.50 -19.83 13.91
N LEU A 13 -6.67 -18.71 14.57
CA LEU A 13 -8.01 -18.23 14.95
C LEU A 13 -8.57 -17.35 13.82
N TYR A 14 -9.67 -17.80 13.25
CA TYR A 14 -10.49 -17.03 12.33
C TYR A 14 -10.81 -15.64 12.93
N VAL A 15 -10.50 -14.58 12.19
CA VAL A 15 -10.82 -13.21 12.59
C VAL A 15 -12.02 -12.76 11.78
N ASP A 16 -13.16 -12.64 12.46
CA ASP A 16 -14.36 -12.05 11.88
C ASP A 16 -14.33 -10.51 11.97
N ALA A 17 -15.27 -9.86 11.29
CA ALA A 17 -15.39 -8.41 11.26
C ALA A 17 -15.58 -7.78 12.66
N GLU A 18 -16.28 -8.46 13.57
CA GLU A 18 -16.48 -7.97 14.94
C GLU A 18 -15.16 -7.94 15.72
N ARG A 19 -14.39 -8.99 15.63
CA ARG A 19 -13.09 -9.08 16.29
C ARG A 19 -12.08 -8.10 15.67
N PHE A 20 -12.05 -8.00 14.33
CA PHE A 20 -11.20 -7.03 13.64
C PHE A 20 -11.51 -5.59 14.05
N ASN A 21 -12.78 -5.25 14.16
CA ASN A 21 -13.19 -3.90 14.56
C ASN A 21 -12.79 -3.54 16.01
N LYS A 22 -12.52 -4.53 16.86
CA LYS A 22 -12.04 -4.32 18.24
C LYS A 22 -10.52 -4.17 18.34
N MET A 23 -9.77 -4.46 17.28
CA MET A 23 -8.32 -4.28 17.25
C MET A 23 -7.95 -2.81 17.41
N SER A 24 -6.81 -2.52 18.03
CA SER A 24 -6.16 -1.22 17.92
C SER A 24 -5.74 -0.95 16.46
N THR A 25 -5.34 0.28 16.15
CA THR A 25 -4.78 0.60 14.82
C THR A 25 -3.56 -0.28 14.52
N ALA A 26 -2.65 -0.41 15.48
CA ALA A 26 -1.42 -1.19 15.29
C ALA A 26 -1.72 -2.68 15.03
N GLU A 27 -2.63 -3.28 15.80
CA GLU A 27 -3.05 -4.68 15.61
C GLU A 27 -3.74 -4.89 14.26
N ALA A 28 -4.59 -3.95 13.84
CA ALA A 28 -5.28 -4.04 12.55
C ALA A 28 -4.30 -3.95 11.38
N ILE A 29 -3.32 -3.04 11.44
CA ILE A 29 -2.27 -2.92 10.41
C ILE A 29 -1.38 -4.15 10.39
N GLU A 30 -0.92 -4.64 11.54
CA GLU A 30 -0.11 -5.87 11.60
C GLU A 30 -0.88 -7.07 11.02
N TYR A 31 -2.19 -7.14 11.25
CA TYR A 31 -3.06 -8.17 10.67
C TYR A 31 -3.18 -8.04 9.15
N ILE A 32 -3.41 -6.81 8.63
CA ILE A 32 -3.47 -6.53 7.20
C ILE A 32 -2.13 -6.87 6.53
N ASP A 33 -1.03 -6.38 7.06
CA ASP A 33 0.31 -6.58 6.52
C ASP A 33 0.66 -8.09 6.44
N SER A 34 0.34 -8.88 7.47
CA SER A 34 0.60 -10.31 7.47
C SER A 34 -0.21 -11.04 6.39
N HIS A 35 -1.48 -10.67 6.19
CA HIS A 35 -2.33 -11.28 5.17
C HIS A 35 -2.00 -10.80 3.76
N TYR A 36 -1.55 -9.56 3.61
CA TYR A 36 -1.07 -9.04 2.33
C TYR A 36 0.08 -9.90 1.79
N TYR A 37 1.08 -10.20 2.60
CA TYR A 37 2.22 -11.02 2.18
C TYR A 37 1.87 -12.48 1.90
N GLU A 38 0.91 -13.05 2.60
CA GLU A 38 0.43 -14.41 2.36
C GLU A 38 -0.39 -14.52 1.07
N TYR A 39 -1.09 -13.44 0.71
CA TYR A 39 -2.09 -13.45 -0.36
C TYR A 39 -1.55 -13.08 -1.72
N ILE A 40 -0.56 -12.20 -1.79
CA ILE A 40 0.05 -11.79 -3.03
C ILE A 40 1.33 -12.61 -3.23
N GLU A 41 1.17 -13.85 -3.65
CA GLU A 41 2.28 -14.55 -4.27
C GLU A 41 2.75 -13.71 -5.47
N TYR A 42 4.05 -13.60 -5.62
CA TYR A 42 4.71 -12.75 -6.62
C TYR A 42 4.17 -12.95 -8.05
N ASP A 43 3.78 -14.18 -8.39
CA ASP A 43 3.19 -14.52 -9.70
C ASP A 43 1.70 -14.11 -9.82
N ALA A 44 0.98 -14.01 -8.74
CA ALA A 44 -0.42 -13.60 -8.73
C ALA A 44 -0.59 -12.10 -9.03
N ARG A 45 0.42 -11.28 -8.76
CA ARG A 45 0.43 -9.85 -9.08
C ARG A 45 0.28 -9.54 -10.57
N LYS A 46 0.63 -10.47 -11.43
CA LYS A 46 0.63 -10.29 -12.90
C LYS A 46 -0.69 -10.66 -13.57
N THR A 47 -1.66 -11.16 -12.81
CA THR A 47 -2.93 -11.59 -13.38
C THR A 47 -4.09 -10.82 -12.77
N ASP A 48 -4.94 -10.25 -13.62
CA ASP A 48 -6.23 -9.66 -13.22
C ASP A 48 -7.09 -10.63 -12.39
N GLU A 49 -6.73 -11.91 -12.38
CA GLU A 49 -7.41 -12.95 -11.63
C GLU A 49 -7.25 -12.82 -10.12
N THR A 50 -6.14 -12.24 -9.63
CA THR A 50 -5.90 -12.07 -8.19
C THR A 50 -6.97 -11.25 -7.50
N PHE A 51 -7.52 -10.25 -8.21
CA PHE A 51 -8.55 -9.37 -7.67
C PHE A 51 -9.94 -9.63 -8.24
N LYS A 52 -10.12 -10.72 -8.99
CA LYS A 52 -11.37 -11.03 -9.67
C LYS A 52 -12.58 -11.06 -8.73
N ASP A 53 -12.36 -11.60 -7.54
CA ASP A 53 -13.40 -11.77 -6.52
C ASP A 53 -13.22 -10.82 -5.33
N ALA A 54 -12.21 -9.95 -5.36
CA ALA A 54 -11.98 -8.98 -4.31
C ALA A 54 -12.99 -7.83 -4.37
N SER A 55 -13.46 -7.38 -3.22
CA SER A 55 -14.24 -6.16 -3.14
C SER A 55 -13.42 -4.95 -3.55
N LYS A 56 -14.10 -3.85 -3.87
CA LYS A 56 -13.42 -2.58 -4.15
C LYS A 56 -12.57 -2.13 -2.97
N ALA A 57 -13.06 -2.34 -1.74
CA ALA A 57 -12.36 -1.99 -0.53
C ALA A 57 -11.08 -2.83 -0.35
N GLU A 58 -11.16 -4.13 -0.57
CA GLU A 58 -10.00 -5.02 -0.54
C GLU A 58 -8.95 -4.62 -1.56
N LYS A 59 -9.36 -4.43 -2.82
CA LYS A 59 -8.46 -4.01 -3.90
C LYS A 59 -7.75 -2.71 -3.54
N ALA A 60 -8.45 -1.71 -3.02
CA ALA A 60 -7.87 -0.44 -2.63
C ALA A 60 -6.82 -0.59 -1.51
N ILE A 61 -7.12 -1.40 -0.49
CA ILE A 61 -6.19 -1.68 0.61
C ILE A 61 -4.92 -2.34 0.06
N TYR A 62 -5.06 -3.38 -0.77
CA TYR A 62 -3.90 -4.08 -1.33
C TYR A 62 -2.99 -3.18 -2.16
N ILE A 63 -3.56 -2.35 -3.03
CA ILE A 63 -2.78 -1.44 -3.87
C ILE A 63 -2.02 -0.43 -3.04
N VAL A 64 -2.64 0.11 -1.99
CA VAL A 64 -1.98 1.08 -1.12
C VAL A 64 -0.91 0.41 -0.23
N GLU A 65 -1.14 -0.81 0.24
CA GLU A 65 -0.14 -1.59 0.98
C GLU A 65 1.05 -1.97 0.10
N ASP A 66 0.82 -2.30 -1.18
CA ASP A 66 1.89 -2.55 -2.14
C ASP A 66 2.78 -1.32 -2.33
N PHE A 67 2.16 -0.16 -2.55
CA PHE A 67 2.88 1.11 -2.60
C PHE A 67 3.65 1.37 -1.30
N LYS A 68 3.01 1.18 -0.14
CA LYS A 68 3.64 1.37 1.17
C LYS A 68 4.89 0.52 1.33
N ALA A 69 4.84 -0.75 0.94
CA ALA A 69 5.97 -1.68 1.06
C ALA A 69 7.19 -1.19 0.28
N TYR A 70 7.02 -0.74 -0.97
CA TYR A 70 8.11 -0.19 -1.77
C TYR A 70 8.57 1.17 -1.27
N TYR A 71 7.63 2.08 -1.01
CA TYR A 71 7.93 3.44 -0.57
C TYR A 71 8.73 3.47 0.74
N MET A 72 8.36 2.62 1.72
CA MET A 72 9.06 2.53 3.00
C MET A 72 10.47 1.95 2.89
N SER A 73 10.78 1.22 1.82
CA SER A 73 12.14 0.69 1.63
C SER A 73 13.08 1.74 1.04
N ASP A 74 12.71 2.36 -0.07
CA ASP A 74 13.62 3.24 -0.85
C ASP A 74 12.90 4.43 -1.50
N GLY A 75 11.78 4.91 -0.94
CA GLY A 75 11.04 6.06 -1.43
C GLY A 75 10.19 5.76 -2.68
N ILE A 76 9.63 6.83 -3.27
CA ILE A 76 8.72 6.71 -4.42
C ILE A 76 9.39 6.08 -5.64
N CYS A 77 10.69 6.29 -5.81
CA CYS A 77 11.44 5.70 -6.90
C CYS A 77 11.42 4.18 -6.86
N ALA A 78 11.49 3.57 -5.66
CA ALA A 78 11.44 2.12 -5.50
C ALA A 78 10.15 1.52 -6.06
N TYR A 79 9.01 2.18 -5.86
CA TYR A 79 7.74 1.71 -6.39
C TYR A 79 7.71 1.71 -7.91
N PHE A 80 8.09 2.81 -8.54
CA PHE A 80 8.05 2.96 -10.00
C PHE A 80 9.20 2.25 -10.74
N CYS A 81 10.32 1.97 -10.07
CA CYS A 81 11.46 1.24 -10.65
C CYS A 81 11.39 -0.29 -10.49
N ASN A 82 10.47 -0.77 -9.68
CA ASN A 82 10.24 -2.20 -9.46
C ASN A 82 8.90 -2.61 -10.08
N ASP A 83 8.38 -3.77 -9.73
CA ASP A 83 7.13 -4.32 -10.28
C ASP A 83 5.84 -3.57 -9.84
N GLY A 84 5.97 -2.40 -9.24
CA GLY A 84 4.84 -1.55 -8.84
C GLY A 84 3.98 -1.05 -10.00
N ASP A 85 4.47 -1.16 -11.23
CA ASP A 85 3.75 -0.81 -12.46
C ASP A 85 2.43 -1.59 -12.61
N THR A 86 2.33 -2.79 -12.08
CA THR A 86 1.12 -3.65 -12.16
C THR A 86 -0.13 -2.93 -11.65
N PHE A 87 0.01 -2.13 -10.59
CA PHE A 87 -1.10 -1.41 -9.95
C PHE A 87 -0.97 0.11 -10.00
N ALA A 88 0.08 0.61 -10.64
CA ALA A 88 0.38 2.04 -10.64
C ALA A 88 -0.76 2.90 -11.22
N SER A 89 -1.47 2.40 -12.23
CA SER A 89 -2.63 3.08 -12.82
C SER A 89 -3.82 3.24 -11.86
N ASP A 90 -3.93 2.36 -10.88
CA ASP A 90 -5.02 2.36 -9.90
C ASP A 90 -4.60 2.98 -8.54
N LEU A 91 -3.31 3.34 -8.38
CA LEU A 91 -2.75 3.75 -7.10
C LEU A 91 -3.45 4.98 -6.51
N THR A 92 -3.48 6.09 -7.25
CA THR A 92 -4.02 7.35 -6.72
C THR A 92 -5.52 7.29 -6.51
N SER A 93 -6.24 6.56 -7.36
CA SER A 93 -7.67 6.29 -7.15
C SER A 93 -7.93 5.45 -5.90
N SER A 94 -7.08 4.46 -5.63
CA SER A 94 -7.14 3.63 -4.42
C SER A 94 -6.80 4.43 -3.16
N MET A 95 -5.81 5.31 -3.23
CA MET A 95 -5.50 6.24 -2.13
C MET A 95 -6.69 7.16 -1.79
N ARG A 96 -7.36 7.70 -2.81
CA ARG A 96 -8.57 8.53 -2.60
C ARG A 96 -9.72 7.72 -2.02
N GLU A 97 -9.91 6.50 -2.46
CA GLU A 97 -10.92 5.60 -1.90
C GLU A 97 -10.72 5.38 -0.40
N ILE A 98 -9.48 5.22 0.04
CA ILE A 98 -9.11 5.04 1.45
C ILE A 98 -9.19 6.34 2.25
N GLY A 99 -9.06 7.50 1.59
CA GLY A 99 -9.07 8.83 2.20
C GLY A 99 -7.70 9.51 2.28
N LEU A 100 -6.69 9.01 1.58
CA LEU A 100 -5.34 9.57 1.48
C LEU A 100 -5.25 10.58 0.32
N ASN A 101 -6.12 11.58 0.31
CA ASN A 101 -6.27 12.52 -0.81
C ASN A 101 -5.01 13.34 -1.09
N ASP A 102 -4.37 13.89 -0.04
CA ASP A 102 -3.18 14.73 -0.21
C ASP A 102 -1.98 13.94 -0.74
N ALA A 103 -1.88 12.65 -0.36
CA ALA A 103 -0.88 11.74 -0.91
C ALA A 103 -1.17 11.45 -2.38
N ALA A 104 -2.42 11.16 -2.73
CA ALA A 104 -2.84 10.92 -4.10
C ALA A 104 -2.54 12.12 -5.00
N ASP A 105 -2.88 13.34 -4.57
CA ASP A 105 -2.60 14.57 -5.32
C ASP A 105 -1.09 14.78 -5.49
N THR A 106 -0.30 14.44 -4.47
CA THR A 106 1.17 14.53 -4.54
C THR A 106 1.75 13.59 -5.59
N ILE A 107 1.20 12.37 -5.68
CA ILE A 107 1.65 11.36 -6.65
C ILE A 107 1.17 11.69 -8.05
N ASP A 108 -0.07 12.17 -8.23
CA ASP A 108 -0.57 12.61 -9.54
C ASP A 108 0.29 13.76 -10.10
N ASP A 109 0.61 14.76 -9.28
CA ASP A 109 1.52 15.85 -9.66
C ASP A 109 2.90 15.32 -10.09
N PHE A 110 3.42 14.31 -9.39
CA PHE A 110 4.71 13.69 -9.73
C PHE A 110 4.64 12.95 -11.05
N ILE A 111 3.58 12.17 -11.26
CA ILE A 111 3.35 11.41 -12.50
C ILE A 111 3.27 12.36 -13.69
N GLU A 112 2.49 13.45 -13.57
CA GLU A 112 2.31 14.42 -14.63
C GLU A 112 3.63 15.16 -14.97
N LYS A 113 4.35 15.64 -13.95
CA LYS A 113 5.59 16.40 -14.15
C LYS A 113 6.71 15.59 -14.78
N ASN A 114 6.75 14.29 -14.52
CA ASN A 114 7.80 13.41 -15.00
C ASN A 114 7.38 12.59 -16.23
N ASN A 115 6.15 12.80 -16.76
CA ASN A 115 5.58 12.06 -17.88
C ASN A 115 5.71 10.53 -17.68
N ILE A 116 5.36 10.05 -16.47
CA ILE A 116 5.49 8.65 -16.13
C ILE A 116 4.48 7.86 -16.97
N ASP A 117 5.01 6.96 -17.77
CA ASP A 117 4.25 5.96 -18.48
C ASP A 117 4.31 4.66 -17.67
N TYR A 118 3.18 4.19 -17.18
CA TYR A 118 3.07 2.95 -16.40
C TYR A 118 3.54 1.70 -17.13
N SER A 119 3.71 1.78 -18.46
CA SER A 119 4.28 0.70 -19.27
C SER A 119 5.81 0.69 -19.25
N ARG A 120 6.45 1.66 -18.64
CA ARG A 120 7.91 1.82 -18.59
C ARG A 120 8.36 2.03 -17.16
N TYR A 121 9.43 1.32 -16.78
CA TYR A 121 10.14 1.63 -15.55
C TYR A 121 10.69 3.05 -15.63
N ILE A 122 10.57 3.80 -14.54
CA ILE A 122 11.40 4.97 -14.37
C ILE A 122 12.81 4.41 -14.16
N GLU A 123 13.69 4.63 -15.13
CA GLU A 123 15.10 4.29 -14.91
C GLU A 123 15.55 5.01 -13.64
N ALA A 124 16.00 4.24 -12.66
CA ALA A 124 16.65 4.79 -11.49
C ALA A 124 17.84 5.58 -12.00
N ASN A 125 17.72 6.90 -12.03
CA ASN A 125 18.84 7.74 -12.36
C ASN A 125 19.87 7.52 -11.27
N GLU A 126 20.97 6.85 -11.62
CA GLU A 126 22.11 6.80 -10.73
C GLU A 126 22.45 8.22 -10.29
N GLU A 127 22.63 8.41 -8.97
CA GLU A 127 23.11 9.69 -8.44
C GLU A 127 24.44 10.01 -9.10
N THR A 128 24.40 10.92 -10.06
CA THR A 128 25.61 11.57 -10.58
C THR A 128 25.81 12.88 -9.83
N GLU A 129 27.02 13.41 -9.79
CA GLU A 129 27.28 14.73 -9.16
C GLU A 129 26.41 15.85 -9.77
N GLU A 130 25.91 15.67 -10.98
CA GLU A 130 25.01 16.59 -11.68
C GLU A 130 23.52 16.29 -11.44
N ASN A 131 23.15 15.07 -11.10
CA ASN A 131 21.80 14.63 -10.80
C ASN A 131 21.69 14.22 -9.33
N LYS A 132 21.42 15.18 -8.47
CA LYS A 132 20.95 14.86 -7.12
C LYS A 132 19.63 14.11 -7.25
N TYR A 133 19.45 13.08 -6.40
CA TYR A 133 18.22 12.29 -6.33
C TYR A 133 16.98 13.17 -6.60
N PRO A 134 16.35 13.05 -7.78
CA PRO A 134 15.36 14.03 -8.24
C PRO A 134 14.05 13.94 -7.45
N TYR A 135 13.90 12.88 -6.65
CA TYR A 135 12.68 12.55 -5.94
C TYR A 135 12.69 12.96 -4.46
N ALA A 136 13.80 13.48 -3.92
CA ALA A 136 13.91 13.88 -2.52
C ALA A 136 12.81 14.88 -2.07
N ALA A 137 12.41 15.80 -2.95
CA ALA A 137 11.36 16.76 -2.63
C ALA A 137 9.98 16.11 -2.50
N ILE A 138 9.69 15.11 -3.33
CA ILE A 138 8.41 14.39 -3.26
C ILE A 138 8.40 13.42 -2.09
N ASP A 139 9.50 12.72 -1.82
CA ASP A 139 9.60 11.85 -0.65
C ASP A 139 9.40 12.64 0.64
N ASN A 140 9.96 13.84 0.75
CA ASN A 140 9.72 14.73 1.88
C ASN A 140 8.25 15.17 1.99
N LYS A 141 7.57 15.39 0.88
CA LYS A 141 6.14 15.73 0.88
C LYS A 141 5.29 14.52 1.28
N LEU A 142 5.63 13.33 0.78
CA LEU A 142 4.96 12.08 1.14
C LEU A 142 5.18 11.69 2.61
N ALA A 143 6.31 12.04 3.22
CA ALA A 143 6.52 11.84 4.66
C ALA A 143 5.43 12.50 5.51
N SER A 144 4.90 13.64 5.08
CA SER A 144 3.81 14.34 5.78
C SER A 144 2.40 13.97 5.30
N THR A 145 2.23 13.64 4.03
CA THR A 145 0.91 13.38 3.43
C THR A 145 0.53 11.91 3.37
N PHE A 146 1.52 11.02 3.41
CA PHE A 146 1.33 9.58 3.38
C PHE A 146 1.84 8.91 4.66
N ASP A 147 3.15 8.92 4.91
CA ASP A 147 3.79 8.16 5.97
C ASP A 147 3.19 8.44 7.36
N SER A 148 2.98 9.71 7.69
CA SER A 148 2.44 10.12 8.99
C SER A 148 1.00 9.68 9.26
N GLN A 149 0.22 9.29 8.27
CA GLN A 149 -1.21 9.03 8.41
C GLN A 149 -1.71 7.74 7.74
N CYS A 150 -0.88 7.05 6.94
CA CYS A 150 -1.32 5.90 6.14
C CYS A 150 -1.88 4.78 7.03
N ASN A 151 -1.17 4.38 8.08
CA ASN A 151 -1.60 3.28 8.95
C ASN A 151 -2.94 3.56 9.64
N GLU A 152 -3.13 4.76 10.19
CA GLU A 152 -4.39 5.12 10.84
C GLU A 152 -5.54 5.18 9.83
N THR A 153 -5.29 5.75 8.66
CA THR A 153 -6.30 5.89 7.60
C THR A 153 -6.69 4.54 7.01
N ILE A 154 -5.71 3.66 6.72
CA ILE A 154 -5.96 2.30 6.23
C ILE A 154 -6.74 1.49 7.27
N ALA A 155 -6.31 1.50 8.54
CA ALA A 155 -7.00 0.75 9.59
C ALA A 155 -8.44 1.23 9.78
N LYS A 156 -8.68 2.54 9.77
CA LYS A 156 -10.02 3.12 9.87
C LYS A 156 -10.91 2.72 8.69
N TYR A 157 -10.36 2.80 7.47
CA TYR A 157 -11.08 2.40 6.27
C TYR A 157 -11.40 0.90 6.28
N ALA A 158 -10.41 0.05 6.57
CA ALA A 158 -10.58 -1.40 6.65
C ALA A 158 -11.65 -1.81 7.67
N LYS A 159 -11.66 -1.18 8.85
CA LYS A 159 -12.70 -1.43 9.86
C LYS A 159 -14.09 -1.04 9.40
N SER A 160 -14.23 0.08 8.69
CA SER A 160 -15.54 0.50 8.17
C SER A 160 -16.08 -0.41 7.07
N HIS A 161 -15.19 -1.18 6.41
CA HIS A 161 -15.50 -2.12 5.33
C HIS A 161 -15.24 -3.59 5.70
N ALA A 162 -15.11 -3.89 6.99
CA ALA A 162 -14.68 -5.21 7.46
C ALA A 162 -15.51 -6.38 6.91
N ASN A 163 -16.81 -6.18 6.68
CA ASN A 163 -17.69 -7.20 6.09
C ASN A 163 -17.43 -7.43 4.57
N GLU A 164 -16.67 -6.56 3.92
CA GLU A 164 -16.33 -6.65 2.50
C GLU A 164 -14.94 -7.28 2.28
N LEU A 165 -14.16 -7.49 3.34
CA LEU A 165 -12.77 -7.95 3.28
C LEU A 165 -12.71 -9.48 3.33
N GLN A 166 -13.12 -10.15 2.27
CA GLN A 166 -13.25 -11.61 2.22
C GLN A 166 -11.92 -12.35 2.33
N TYR A 167 -10.86 -11.75 1.81
CA TYR A 167 -9.52 -12.34 1.78
C TYR A 167 -8.71 -12.00 3.04
N ILE A 168 -8.92 -10.83 3.59
CA ILE A 168 -8.26 -10.40 4.83
C ILE A 168 -8.90 -11.09 6.05
N MET A 169 -10.18 -11.47 5.98
CA MET A 169 -10.94 -12.07 7.07
C MET A 169 -11.02 -13.60 7.02
N LYS A 170 -10.16 -14.27 6.28
CA LYS A 170 -10.18 -15.75 6.16
C LYS A 170 -9.25 -16.43 7.13
#